data_aea13755373fab02f8fd24a877fcfe69
#
_entry.id   aea13755373fab02f8fd24a877fcfe69
#
_cell.length_a   1.000
_cell.length_b   1.000
_cell.length_c   1.000
_cell.angle_alpha   90.00
_cell.angle_beta   90.00
_cell.angle_gamma   90.00
#
_symmetry.space_group_name_H-M   'P 1'
#
loop_
_entity.id
_entity.type
_entity.pdbx_description
1 polymer ?
#
loop_
_entity_poly.entity_id
_entity_poly.type
_entity_poly.pdbx_seq_one_letter_code
_entity_poly.pdbx_strand_id
1 'polypeptide(L)'
;MADYIKDIRSQIGNYPIILTFAGGILTNEKNEVLLQKRSDFNVWGLPGGAMEFGETARETCLREFKEETGINVIIQELLGVSTNQIQEYPNGDKAQCVVINFIVKKDSKSNCVLSDETLDLKYFSLDNLPKLINDQHYKIIENYYYNRFPYYD
;
A
#
# COMPACT_ATOMS: atom_id res chain seq x y z
N MET A 1 17.64 0.51 8.31
CA MET A 1 16.44 -0.32 8.22
C MET A 1 16.68 -1.46 7.26
N ALA A 2 16.20 -2.64 7.59
CA ALA A 2 16.31 -3.80 6.71
C ALA A 2 15.51 -3.51 5.41
N ASP A 3 16.03 -3.98 4.30
CA ASP A 3 15.37 -3.86 3.00
C ASP A 3 15.43 -5.23 2.33
N TYR A 4 14.42 -6.02 2.59
CA TYR A 4 14.34 -7.40 2.09
C TYR A 4 14.41 -7.44 0.56
N ILE A 5 13.74 -6.52 -0.13
CA ILE A 5 13.75 -6.52 -1.60
C ILE A 5 15.16 -6.30 -2.13
N LYS A 6 15.86 -5.32 -1.58
CA LYS A 6 17.24 -5.04 -1.98
C LYS A 6 18.15 -6.24 -1.71
N ASP A 7 17.99 -6.87 -0.55
CA ASP A 7 18.81 -8.02 -0.16
C ASP A 7 18.58 -9.21 -1.09
N ILE A 8 17.32 -9.58 -1.35
CA ILE A 8 17.02 -10.71 -2.23
C ILE A 8 17.43 -10.40 -3.68
N ARG A 9 17.23 -9.16 -4.14
CA ARG A 9 17.66 -8.74 -5.49
C ARG A 9 19.18 -8.80 -5.66
N SER A 10 19.94 -8.54 -4.62
CA SER A 10 21.40 -8.67 -4.66
C SER A 10 21.85 -10.11 -4.94
N GLN A 11 21.02 -11.10 -4.60
CA GLN A 11 21.33 -12.52 -4.83
C GLN A 11 20.82 -13.04 -6.17
N ILE A 12 19.69 -12.54 -6.66
CA ILE A 12 18.99 -13.11 -7.82
C ILE A 12 18.87 -12.14 -9.00
N GLY A 13 19.31 -10.90 -8.86
CA GLY A 13 19.17 -9.88 -9.90
C GLY A 13 17.70 -9.56 -10.20
N ASN A 14 17.36 -9.46 -11.49
CA ASN A 14 15.99 -9.11 -11.92
C ASN A 14 15.12 -10.34 -12.22
N TYR A 15 15.48 -11.51 -11.72
CA TYR A 15 14.67 -12.70 -11.88
C TYR A 15 13.27 -12.48 -11.30
N PRO A 16 12.20 -12.91 -12.01
CA PRO A 16 10.83 -12.74 -11.50
C PRO A 16 10.62 -13.42 -10.16
N ILE A 17 10.06 -12.69 -9.20
CA ILE A 17 9.81 -13.20 -7.84
C ILE A 17 8.41 -12.82 -7.37
N ILE A 18 7.95 -13.53 -6.34
CA ILE A 18 6.72 -13.20 -5.65
C ILE A 18 7.09 -12.40 -4.41
N LEU A 19 6.55 -11.20 -4.28
CA LEU A 19 6.77 -10.33 -3.14
C LEU A 19 5.46 -10.10 -2.40
N THR A 20 5.52 -10.11 -1.08
CA THR A 20 4.37 -9.82 -0.24
C THR A 20 4.42 -8.40 0.27
N PHE A 21 3.29 -7.72 0.16
CA PHE A 21 3.09 -6.34 0.61
C PHE A 21 1.91 -6.30 1.58
N ALA A 22 1.89 -5.30 2.42
CA ALA A 22 0.74 -5.01 3.25
C ALA A 22 0.49 -3.51 3.30
N GLY A 23 -0.78 -3.16 3.35
CA GLY A 23 -1.20 -1.78 3.41
C GLY A 23 -2.67 -1.71 3.77
N GLY A 24 -3.31 -0.60 3.46
CA GLY A 24 -4.71 -0.49 3.82
C GLY A 24 -5.40 0.76 3.33
N ILE A 25 -6.66 0.83 3.65
CA ILE A 25 -7.52 1.97 3.36
C ILE A 25 -7.79 2.74 4.64
N LEU A 26 -7.42 4.01 4.63
CA LEU A 26 -7.77 4.99 5.64
C LEU A 26 -8.70 6.02 5.01
N THR A 27 -9.85 6.26 5.63
CA THR A 27 -10.79 7.28 5.16
C THR A 27 -10.94 8.39 6.19
N ASN A 28 -11.38 9.56 5.71
CA ASN A 28 -11.71 10.69 6.57
C ASN A 28 -13.22 10.75 6.86
N GLU A 29 -13.65 11.81 7.52
CA GLU A 29 -15.07 12.01 7.89
C GLU A 29 -16.00 12.12 6.68
N LYS A 30 -15.47 12.53 5.53
CA LYS A 30 -16.23 12.62 4.27
C LYS A 30 -16.20 11.31 3.47
N ASN A 31 -15.69 10.24 4.07
CA ASN A 31 -15.53 8.95 3.41
C ASN A 31 -14.63 9.01 2.16
N GLU A 32 -13.63 9.87 2.19
CA GLU A 32 -12.61 9.98 1.16
C GLU A 32 -11.40 9.16 1.56
N VAL A 33 -10.78 8.47 0.59
CA VAL A 33 -9.63 7.59 0.82
C VAL A 33 -8.31 8.36 0.77
N LEU A 34 -7.43 8.07 1.70
CA LEU A 34 -6.07 8.63 1.71
C LEU A 34 -5.21 7.93 0.66
N LEU A 35 -4.64 8.73 -0.23
CA LEU A 35 -3.66 8.26 -1.20
C LEU A 35 -2.37 9.04 -1.04
N GLN A 36 -1.27 8.41 -1.43
CA GLN A 36 0.05 9.04 -1.51
C GLN A 36 0.50 9.12 -2.96
N LYS A 37 1.18 10.20 -3.30
CA LYS A 37 1.84 10.31 -4.58
C LYS A 37 3.26 9.77 -4.44
N ARG A 38 3.56 8.69 -5.15
CA ARG A 38 4.83 7.98 -5.03
C ARG A 38 5.90 8.64 -5.90
N SER A 39 7.10 8.77 -5.33
CA SER A 39 8.24 9.35 -6.07
C SER A 39 8.76 8.42 -7.15
N ASP A 40 8.69 7.09 -6.96
CA ASP A 40 9.21 6.10 -7.90
C ASP A 40 8.44 6.07 -9.23
N PHE A 41 7.11 6.18 -9.19
CA PHE A 41 6.25 6.13 -10.38
C PHE A 41 5.59 7.46 -10.72
N ASN A 42 5.72 8.45 -9.85
CA ASN A 42 5.06 9.76 -9.97
C ASN A 42 3.53 9.64 -10.17
N VAL A 43 2.93 8.63 -9.57
CA VAL A 43 1.48 8.37 -9.56
C VAL A 43 1.00 8.13 -8.14
N TRP A 44 -0.31 8.12 -7.97
CA TRP A 44 -0.94 7.92 -6.67
C TRP A 44 -1.16 6.44 -6.36
N GLY A 45 -1.16 6.10 -5.08
CA GLY A 45 -1.43 4.75 -4.61
C GLY A 45 -1.83 4.73 -3.16
N LEU A 46 -2.34 3.58 -2.72
CA LEU A 46 -2.65 3.34 -1.33
C LEU A 46 -1.36 3.26 -0.50
N PRO A 47 -1.39 3.74 0.75
CA PRO A 47 -0.25 3.53 1.66
C PRO A 47 -0.02 2.04 1.91
N GLY A 48 1.22 1.63 1.91
CA GLY A 48 1.63 0.25 2.11
C GLY A 48 3.00 0.00 1.51
N GLY A 49 3.55 -1.16 1.79
CA GLY A 49 4.84 -1.53 1.27
C GLY A 49 5.20 -2.98 1.56
N ALA A 50 6.42 -3.34 1.21
CA ALA A 50 6.89 -4.72 1.29
C ALA A 50 7.08 -5.18 2.73
N MET A 51 6.69 -6.43 2.97
CA MET A 51 7.01 -7.09 4.24
C MET A 51 8.51 -7.29 4.35
N GLU A 52 9.04 -6.95 5.51
CA GLU A 52 10.40 -7.30 5.88
C GLU A 52 10.42 -8.70 6.49
N PHE A 53 11.55 -9.38 6.35
CA PHE A 53 11.70 -10.71 6.93
C PHE A 53 11.46 -10.67 8.45
N GLY A 54 10.54 -11.50 8.91
CA GLY A 54 10.16 -11.57 10.33
C GLY A 54 8.96 -10.69 10.72
N GLU A 55 8.49 -9.81 9.84
CA GLU A 55 7.28 -9.02 10.10
C GLU A 55 6.01 -9.81 9.82
N THR A 56 4.96 -9.52 10.57
CA THR A 56 3.61 -9.90 10.19
C THR A 56 3.03 -8.87 9.22
N ALA A 57 1.97 -9.22 8.50
CA ALA A 57 1.28 -8.28 7.62
C ALA A 57 0.75 -7.07 8.40
N ARG A 58 0.26 -7.29 9.62
CA ARG A 58 -0.17 -6.21 10.52
C ARG A 58 0.98 -5.24 10.81
N GLU A 59 2.13 -5.76 11.21
CA GLU A 59 3.30 -4.94 11.53
C GLU A 59 3.77 -4.14 10.32
N THR A 60 3.78 -4.77 9.13
CA THR A 60 4.14 -4.09 7.89
C THR A 60 3.19 -2.94 7.60
N CYS A 61 1.88 -3.17 7.69
CA CYS A 61 0.88 -2.13 7.45
C CYS A 61 1.08 -0.93 8.39
N LEU A 62 1.24 -1.19 9.68
CA LEU A 62 1.44 -0.11 10.67
C LEU A 62 2.74 0.65 10.42
N ARG A 63 3.82 -0.05 10.13
CA ARG A 63 5.12 0.55 9.85
C ARG A 63 5.08 1.42 8.59
N GLU A 64 4.52 0.89 7.51
CA GLU A 64 4.45 1.61 6.24
C GLU A 64 3.57 2.86 6.33
N PHE A 65 2.43 2.79 7.00
CA PHE A 65 1.62 3.99 7.24
C PHE A 65 2.43 5.05 7.99
N LYS A 66 3.16 4.65 9.02
CA LYS A 66 3.98 5.58 9.80
C LYS A 66 5.11 6.19 8.96
N GLU A 67 5.81 5.36 8.19
CA GLU A 67 6.92 5.83 7.37
C GLU A 67 6.47 6.73 6.22
N GLU A 68 5.39 6.34 5.52
CA GLU A 68 4.94 7.05 4.33
C GLU A 68 4.07 8.26 4.61
N THR A 69 3.27 8.21 5.68
CA THR A 69 2.28 9.26 5.96
C THR A 69 2.51 9.97 7.28
N GLY A 70 3.33 9.43 8.17
CA GLY A 70 3.46 9.92 9.54
C GLY A 70 2.27 9.60 10.43
N ILE A 71 1.26 8.93 9.90
CA ILE A 71 0.03 8.63 10.62
C ILE A 71 0.16 7.29 11.33
N ASN A 72 -0.09 7.27 12.63
CA ASN A 72 -0.29 6.04 13.39
C ASN A 72 -1.72 5.57 13.17
N VAL A 73 -1.88 4.34 12.71
CA VAL A 73 -3.19 3.75 12.44
C VAL A 73 -3.44 2.52 13.29
N ILE A 74 -4.70 2.18 13.42
CA ILE A 74 -5.16 0.97 14.11
C ILE A 74 -5.89 0.11 13.08
N ILE A 75 -5.60 -1.18 13.08
CA ILE A 75 -6.29 -2.12 12.17
C ILE A 75 -7.70 -2.38 12.71
N GLN A 76 -8.69 -2.19 11.85
CA GLN A 76 -10.08 -2.52 12.17
C GLN A 76 -10.42 -3.94 11.73
N GLU A 77 -10.14 -4.27 10.46
CA GLU A 77 -10.43 -5.60 9.93
C GLU A 77 -9.65 -5.85 8.63
N LEU A 78 -9.67 -7.08 8.18
CA LEU A 78 -9.09 -7.47 6.90
C LEU A 78 -10.00 -6.97 5.77
N LEU A 79 -9.43 -6.21 4.84
CA LEU A 79 -10.14 -5.84 3.61
C LEU A 79 -10.06 -6.96 2.59
N GLY A 80 -8.89 -7.53 2.38
CA GLY A 80 -8.73 -8.65 1.47
C GLY A 80 -7.29 -8.87 1.03
N VAL A 81 -7.13 -9.83 0.11
CA VAL A 81 -5.83 -10.21 -0.45
C VAL A 81 -5.91 -10.15 -1.97
N SER A 82 -5.00 -9.41 -2.58
CA SER A 82 -4.86 -9.29 -4.03
C SER A 82 -3.58 -10.00 -4.46
N THR A 83 -3.64 -10.83 -5.49
CA THR A 83 -2.49 -11.62 -5.94
C THR A 83 -2.22 -11.54 -7.43
N ASN A 84 -3.12 -10.99 -8.23
CA ASN A 84 -3.08 -11.11 -9.69
C ASN A 84 -2.31 -9.99 -10.41
N GLN A 85 -1.51 -9.19 -9.69
CA GLN A 85 -0.75 -8.10 -10.30
C GLN A 85 0.71 -8.49 -10.49
N ILE A 86 1.17 -8.42 -11.73
CA ILE A 86 2.60 -8.49 -12.05
C ILE A 86 3.07 -7.06 -12.30
N GLN A 87 4.01 -6.60 -11.49
CA GLN A 87 4.58 -5.26 -11.58
C GLN A 87 5.94 -5.34 -12.25
N GLU A 88 6.13 -4.52 -13.28
CA GLU A 88 7.42 -4.30 -13.93
C GLU A 88 7.97 -2.95 -13.50
N TYR A 89 9.22 -2.94 -13.10
CA TYR A 89 9.91 -1.73 -12.64
C TYR A 89 10.83 -1.18 -13.74
N PRO A 90 11.14 0.13 -13.71
CA PRO A 90 11.99 0.75 -14.73
C PRO A 90 13.36 0.11 -14.89
N ASN A 91 13.91 -0.50 -13.83
CA ASN A 91 15.23 -1.18 -13.86
C ASN A 91 15.17 -2.61 -14.42
N GLY A 92 13.99 -3.07 -14.87
CA GLY A 92 13.79 -4.42 -15.41
C GLY A 92 13.38 -5.48 -14.40
N ASP A 93 13.26 -5.14 -13.13
CA ASP A 93 12.75 -6.04 -12.11
C ASP A 93 11.29 -6.38 -12.36
N LYS A 94 10.91 -7.62 -12.07
CA LYS A 94 9.53 -8.09 -12.15
C LYS A 94 9.13 -8.75 -10.85
N ALA A 95 7.93 -8.45 -10.37
CA ALA A 95 7.39 -9.08 -9.17
C ALA A 95 5.90 -9.34 -9.33
N GLN A 96 5.47 -10.54 -8.94
CA GLN A 96 4.06 -10.79 -8.70
C GLN A 96 3.74 -10.31 -7.29
N CYS A 97 2.80 -9.39 -7.19
CA CYS A 97 2.50 -8.72 -5.92
C CYS A 97 1.37 -9.44 -5.19
N VAL A 98 1.68 -9.98 -4.02
CA VAL A 98 0.69 -10.46 -3.05
C VAL A 98 0.48 -9.32 -2.05
N VAL A 99 -0.71 -8.73 -2.05
CA VAL A 99 -0.99 -7.54 -1.23
C VAL A 99 -2.08 -7.86 -0.22
N ILE A 100 -1.72 -7.77 1.04
CA ILE A 100 -2.65 -7.96 2.16
C ILE A 100 -3.12 -6.58 2.59
N ASN A 101 -4.41 -6.31 2.39
CA ASN A 101 -4.99 -5.00 2.68
C ASN A 101 -5.91 -5.03 3.89
N PHE A 102 -5.77 -4.00 4.71
CA PHE A 102 -6.60 -3.81 5.90
C PHE A 102 -7.46 -2.56 5.78
N ILE A 103 -8.57 -2.55 6.51
CA ILE A 103 -9.30 -1.34 6.81
C ILE A 103 -8.71 -0.81 8.10
N VAL A 104 -8.22 0.42 8.06
CA VAL A 104 -7.55 1.05 9.21
C VAL A 104 -8.26 2.34 9.60
N LYS A 105 -8.04 2.77 10.82
CA LYS A 105 -8.47 4.08 11.31
C LYS A 105 -7.30 4.80 11.95
N LYS A 106 -7.36 6.12 11.91
CA LYS A 106 -6.32 6.97 12.51
C LYS A 106 -6.36 6.85 14.03
N ASP A 107 -5.21 6.67 14.64
CA ASP A 107 -5.05 6.86 16.07
C ASP A 107 -5.12 8.37 16.38
N SER A 108 -5.86 8.73 17.42
CA SER A 108 -6.23 10.12 17.76
C SER A 108 -5.05 11.06 18.01
N LYS A 109 -3.84 10.53 18.21
CA LYS A 109 -2.62 11.31 18.54
C LYS A 109 -1.65 11.47 17.37
N SER A 110 -2.07 11.10 16.17
CA SER A 110 -1.16 11.02 15.04
C SER A 110 -1.08 12.33 14.26
N ASN A 111 0.14 12.74 13.90
CA ASN A 111 0.42 13.85 12.99
C ASN A 111 0.88 13.31 11.64
N CYS A 112 0.52 14.02 10.57
CA CYS A 112 0.94 13.68 9.22
C CYS A 112 2.30 14.32 8.92
N VAL A 113 3.29 13.48 8.54
CA VAL A 113 4.62 13.95 8.14
C VAL A 113 5.02 13.19 6.88
N LEU A 114 5.37 13.94 5.82
CA LEU A 114 5.82 13.35 4.56
C LEU A 114 7.22 12.75 4.70
N SER A 115 7.43 11.59 4.09
CA SER A 115 8.75 10.98 3.93
C SER A 115 9.37 11.38 2.59
N ASP A 116 10.67 11.04 2.39
CA ASP A 116 11.37 11.30 1.13
C ASP A 116 10.77 10.53 -0.05
N GLU A 117 10.10 9.42 0.21
CA GLU A 117 9.48 8.57 -0.82
C GLU A 117 8.08 9.06 -1.22
N THR A 118 7.49 9.95 -0.44
CA THR A 118 6.14 10.45 -0.63
C THR A 118 6.16 11.91 -1.05
N LEU A 119 5.74 12.18 -2.29
CA LEU A 119 5.70 13.52 -2.85
C LEU A 119 4.52 14.34 -2.31
N ASP A 120 3.38 13.68 -2.04
CA ASP A 120 2.17 14.32 -1.56
C ASP A 120 1.23 13.31 -0.91
N LEU A 121 0.37 13.80 -0.03
CA LEU A 121 -0.71 13.04 0.60
C LEU A 121 -2.01 13.81 0.42
N LYS A 122 -3.06 13.11 0.00
CA LYS A 122 -4.35 13.73 -0.19
C LYS A 122 -5.48 12.71 -0.07
N TYR A 123 -6.63 13.16 0.41
CA TYR A 123 -7.86 12.38 0.42
C TYR A 123 -8.62 12.60 -0.88
N PHE A 124 -9.17 11.52 -1.44
CA PHE A 124 -9.95 11.55 -2.68
C PHE A 124 -11.27 10.82 -2.50
N SER A 125 -12.34 11.36 -3.09
CA SER A 125 -13.59 10.62 -3.19
C SER A 125 -13.51 9.54 -4.27
N LEU A 126 -14.37 8.53 -4.19
CA LEU A 126 -14.42 7.46 -5.19
C LEU A 126 -14.65 8.02 -6.61
N ASP A 127 -15.47 9.06 -6.73
CA ASP A 127 -15.80 9.67 -8.03
C ASP A 127 -14.69 10.52 -8.63
N ASN A 128 -13.68 10.87 -7.84
CA ASN A 128 -12.59 11.77 -8.24
C ASN A 128 -11.21 11.17 -7.99
N LEU A 129 -11.06 9.87 -8.16
CA LEU A 129 -9.77 9.22 -8.00
C LEU A 129 -8.77 9.71 -9.05
N PRO A 130 -7.51 9.98 -8.66
CA PRO A 130 -6.46 10.31 -9.61
C PRO A 130 -6.00 9.05 -10.35
N LYS A 131 -5.05 9.21 -11.26
CA LYS A 131 -4.39 8.04 -11.86
C LYS A 131 -3.63 7.27 -10.78
N LEU A 132 -3.99 6.00 -10.63
CA LEU A 132 -3.35 5.10 -9.68
C LEU A 132 -2.25 4.27 -10.34
N ILE A 133 -1.40 3.69 -9.50
CA ILE A 133 -0.22 2.94 -9.93
C ILE A 133 -0.57 1.75 -10.83
N ASN A 134 -1.69 1.06 -10.56
CA ASN A 134 -2.18 -0.05 -11.37
C ASN A 134 -3.65 -0.36 -11.09
N ASP A 135 -4.21 -1.29 -11.84
CA ASP A 135 -5.62 -1.69 -11.69
C ASP A 135 -5.93 -2.35 -10.36
N GLN A 136 -4.95 -2.99 -9.74
CA GLN A 136 -5.12 -3.62 -8.44
C GLN A 136 -5.56 -2.60 -7.38
N HIS A 137 -4.97 -1.40 -7.38
CA HIS A 137 -5.34 -0.32 -6.46
C HIS A 137 -6.78 0.14 -6.67
N TYR A 138 -7.24 0.27 -7.91
CA TYR A 138 -8.64 0.62 -8.20
C TYR A 138 -9.59 -0.43 -7.65
N LYS A 139 -9.30 -1.70 -7.85
CA LYS A 139 -10.15 -2.81 -7.37
C LYS A 139 -10.20 -2.88 -5.85
N ILE A 140 -9.09 -2.63 -5.18
CA ILE A 140 -9.04 -2.58 -3.72
C ILE A 140 -9.99 -1.49 -3.19
N ILE A 141 -9.91 -0.30 -3.77
CA ILE A 141 -10.75 0.83 -3.37
C ILE A 141 -12.22 0.54 -3.65
N GLU A 142 -12.54 0.01 -4.82
CA GLU A 142 -13.92 -0.37 -5.17
C GLU A 142 -14.48 -1.42 -4.21
N ASN A 143 -13.71 -2.44 -3.89
CA ASN A 143 -14.14 -3.48 -2.95
C ASN A 143 -14.49 -2.89 -1.59
N TYR A 144 -13.72 -1.90 -1.13
CA TYR A 144 -14.02 -1.20 0.11
C TYR A 144 -15.36 -0.44 0.02
N TYR A 145 -15.51 0.41 -0.99
CA TYR A 145 -16.69 1.27 -1.09
C TYR A 145 -17.98 0.50 -1.36
N TYR A 146 -17.89 -0.61 -2.07
CA TYR A 146 -19.07 -1.45 -2.36
C TYR A 146 -19.29 -2.57 -1.35
N ASN A 147 -18.61 -2.53 -0.20
CA ASN A 147 -18.73 -3.51 0.88
C ASN A 147 -18.50 -4.95 0.43
N ARG A 148 -17.57 -5.15 -0.51
CA ARG A 148 -17.19 -6.47 -1.01
C ARG A 148 -15.92 -6.93 -0.32
N PHE A 149 -16.02 -7.17 0.99
CA PHE A 149 -14.88 -7.64 1.78
C PHE A 149 -15.33 -8.61 2.88
N PRO A 150 -14.42 -9.48 3.36
CA PRO A 150 -13.07 -9.66 2.82
C PRO A 150 -13.10 -10.23 1.39
N TYR A 151 -12.23 -9.72 0.53
CA TYR A 151 -12.15 -10.15 -0.86
C TYR A 151 -10.87 -10.98 -1.12
N TYR A 152 -10.87 -11.69 -2.22
CA TYR A 152 -9.70 -12.31 -2.83
C TYR A 152 -9.85 -12.25 -4.35
N ASP A 153 -8.78 -12.50 -5.07
CA ASP A 153 -8.83 -12.64 -6.53
C ASP A 153 -8.31 -14.01 -6.99
#